data_9e9b5aa9737155eae1f0f8e066fc5026
#
_entry.id   9e9b5aa9737155eae1f0f8e066fc5026
#
_cell.length_a   1.000
_cell.length_b   1.000
_cell.length_c   1.000
_cell.angle_alpha   90.00
_cell.angle_beta   90.00
_cell.angle_gamma   90.00
#
_symmetry.space_group_name_H-M   'P 1'
#
loop_
_entity.id
_entity.type
_entity.pdbx_description
1 polymer ?
#
loop_
_entity_poly.entity_id
_entity_poly.type
_entity_poly.pdbx_seq_one_letter_code
_entity_poly.pdbx_strand_id
1 'polypeptide(L)'
;MTALMGSAALALMATTASAQTSACLITKTDTNPFFVKMKEGAEAKAAELGVTLKSYAGKIDGDHESQVAAVEACVADGAKGILITASDTKAIVDSVKAARDAGVLVIALDTPLDPIDAADATFATDNFQAGLLIGQWAAATLGAEAANAKIAMLDLSIAQPSVDVLRDQGFLQGFGIDLADPNKWGDETDPRIVGNEVTAGNEEGGLKAMEALLAKDPDINVVYTINEPSAAGAFEALKAAGKEGVLIVSVDGGCPGVADVRDGVIGATSQQYPLLMASLGIEAIAKFAADGTKPAPTEGKAFFDTGVALITDKPVAGVESIDTAKGTELCWG
;
A
#
# COMPACT_ATOMS: atom_id res chain seq x y z
N MET A 1 -73.36 -20.60 -38.70
CA MET A 1 -71.90 -20.77 -38.81
C MET A 1 -71.18 -19.51 -38.26
N THR A 2 -70.83 -19.55 -37.01
CA THR A 2 -70.22 -18.40 -36.31
C THR A 2 -68.73 -18.73 -36.06
N ALA A 3 -67.86 -18.03 -36.71
CA ALA A 3 -66.39 -18.23 -36.55
C ALA A 3 -65.86 -17.36 -35.38
N LEU A 4 -65.35 -18.01 -34.31
CA LEU A 4 -64.57 -17.35 -33.25
C LEU A 4 -63.13 -17.15 -33.71
N MET A 5 -62.73 -15.88 -33.86
CA MET A 5 -61.33 -15.51 -34.01
C MET A 5 -60.69 -15.38 -32.58
N GLY A 6 -59.87 -16.33 -32.24
CA GLY A 6 -59.04 -16.26 -31.02
C GLY A 6 -57.80 -15.41 -31.26
N SER A 7 -57.70 -14.26 -30.58
CA SER A 7 -56.45 -13.42 -30.57
C SER A 7 -55.47 -14.00 -29.55
N ALA A 8 -54.40 -14.57 -30.05
CA ALA A 8 -53.26 -14.95 -29.21
C ALA A 8 -52.42 -13.70 -28.86
N ALA A 9 -52.42 -13.26 -27.61
CA ALA A 9 -51.56 -12.22 -27.11
C ALA A 9 -50.15 -12.80 -26.84
N LEU A 10 -49.18 -12.46 -27.67
CA LEU A 10 -47.77 -12.74 -27.39
C LEU A 10 -47.29 -11.78 -26.29
N ALA A 11 -47.10 -12.27 -25.07
CA ALA A 11 -46.41 -11.53 -24.02
C ALA A 11 -44.93 -11.51 -24.33
N LEU A 12 -44.39 -10.36 -24.79
CA LEU A 12 -42.96 -10.13 -24.85
C LEU A 12 -42.45 -10.02 -23.39
N MET A 13 -41.79 -11.05 -22.91
CA MET A 13 -40.95 -10.96 -21.72
C MET A 13 -39.73 -10.12 -22.09
N ALA A 14 -39.75 -8.85 -21.71
CA ALA A 14 -38.54 -7.99 -21.73
C ALA A 14 -37.58 -8.55 -20.65
N THR A 15 -36.60 -9.33 -21.10
CA THR A 15 -35.43 -9.62 -20.25
C THR A 15 -34.69 -8.30 -20.07
N THR A 16 -34.83 -7.70 -18.88
CA THR A 16 -33.98 -6.61 -18.47
C THR A 16 -32.53 -7.17 -18.39
N ALA A 17 -31.76 -6.91 -19.41
CA ALA A 17 -30.30 -7.12 -19.31
C ALA A 17 -29.85 -6.27 -18.13
N SER A 18 -29.50 -6.89 -17.01
CA SER A 18 -28.81 -6.21 -15.92
C SER A 18 -27.53 -5.64 -16.53
N ALA A 19 -27.38 -4.33 -16.51
CA ALA A 19 -26.13 -3.72 -16.94
C ALA A 19 -25.00 -4.32 -16.10
N GLN A 20 -24.00 -4.91 -16.77
CA GLN A 20 -22.87 -5.55 -16.11
C GLN A 20 -22.16 -4.49 -15.25
N THR A 21 -21.93 -4.77 -13.97
CA THR A 21 -21.21 -3.89 -13.08
C THR A 21 -19.80 -3.67 -13.59
N SER A 22 -19.36 -2.42 -13.75
CA SER A 22 -18.00 -2.07 -14.12
C SER A 22 -17.27 -1.37 -12.98
N ALA A 23 -15.99 -1.68 -12.83
CA ALA A 23 -15.08 -1.12 -11.85
C ALA A 23 -13.76 -0.72 -12.48
N CYS A 24 -13.05 0.20 -11.84
CA CYS A 24 -11.67 0.52 -12.18
C CYS A 24 -10.73 0.20 -11.02
N LEU A 25 -9.50 -0.20 -11.36
CA LEU A 25 -8.35 -0.22 -10.46
C LEU A 25 -7.30 0.77 -10.99
N ILE A 26 -6.83 1.66 -10.12
CA ILE A 26 -5.82 2.67 -10.45
C ILE A 26 -4.68 2.53 -9.44
N THR A 27 -3.52 2.05 -9.90
CA THR A 27 -2.33 1.83 -9.07
C THR A 27 -1.26 2.90 -9.29
N LYS A 28 -0.26 2.98 -8.42
CA LYS A 28 0.86 3.93 -8.57
C LYS A 28 1.74 3.56 -9.77
N THR A 29 2.04 2.25 -9.92
CA THR A 29 2.79 1.71 -11.07
C THR A 29 2.26 0.32 -11.44
N ASP A 30 2.67 -0.20 -12.59
CA ASP A 30 2.43 -1.57 -13.03
C ASP A 30 3.68 -2.47 -12.94
N THR A 31 4.78 -1.95 -12.41
CA THR A 31 6.07 -2.64 -12.29
C THR A 31 6.41 -3.06 -10.86
N ASN A 32 5.91 -2.35 -9.84
CA ASN A 32 6.12 -2.74 -8.45
C ASN A 32 5.32 -4.02 -8.13
N PRO A 33 5.96 -5.08 -7.61
CA PRO A 33 5.33 -6.37 -7.32
C PRO A 33 4.07 -6.27 -6.45
N PHE A 34 4.02 -5.33 -5.51
CA PHE A 34 2.87 -5.08 -4.66
C PHE A 34 1.62 -4.73 -5.49
N PHE A 35 1.75 -3.80 -6.45
CA PHE A 35 0.63 -3.39 -7.30
C PHE A 35 0.28 -4.42 -8.36
N VAL A 36 1.25 -5.21 -8.83
CA VAL A 36 1.00 -6.36 -9.71
C VAL A 36 0.10 -7.36 -8.99
N LYS A 37 0.39 -7.71 -7.73
CA LYS A 37 -0.42 -8.63 -6.93
C LYS A 37 -1.78 -8.03 -6.54
N MET A 38 -1.84 -6.75 -6.25
CA MET A 38 -3.11 -6.04 -6.04
C MET A 38 -4.02 -6.17 -7.26
N LYS A 39 -3.48 -5.98 -8.46
CA LYS A 39 -4.20 -6.16 -9.72
C LYS A 39 -4.67 -7.60 -9.91
N GLU A 40 -3.83 -8.60 -9.66
CA GLU A 40 -4.20 -10.02 -9.73
C GLU A 40 -5.38 -10.33 -8.79
N GLY A 41 -5.37 -9.81 -7.56
CA GLY A 41 -6.47 -9.98 -6.60
C GLY A 41 -7.77 -9.34 -7.08
N ALA A 42 -7.69 -8.13 -7.65
CA ALA A 42 -8.85 -7.46 -8.24
C ALA A 42 -9.41 -8.22 -9.43
N GLU A 43 -8.55 -8.67 -10.36
CA GLU A 43 -8.95 -9.42 -11.57
C GLU A 43 -9.61 -10.75 -11.21
N ALA A 44 -9.04 -11.50 -10.27
CA ALA A 44 -9.60 -12.76 -9.80
C ALA A 44 -11.00 -12.58 -9.21
N LYS A 45 -11.18 -11.60 -8.32
CA LYS A 45 -12.46 -11.32 -7.69
C LYS A 45 -13.48 -10.74 -8.68
N ALA A 46 -13.05 -9.90 -9.59
CA ALA A 46 -13.90 -9.36 -10.65
C ALA A 46 -14.46 -10.47 -11.56
N ALA A 47 -13.62 -11.45 -11.94
CA ALA A 47 -14.03 -12.62 -12.71
C ALA A 47 -15.05 -13.47 -11.93
N GLU A 48 -14.80 -13.71 -10.63
CA GLU A 48 -15.72 -14.47 -9.75
C GLU A 48 -17.12 -13.83 -9.67
N LEU A 49 -17.16 -12.50 -9.55
CA LEU A 49 -18.42 -11.76 -9.37
C LEU A 49 -19.05 -11.26 -10.67
N GLY A 50 -18.45 -11.53 -11.83
CA GLY A 50 -18.91 -11.03 -13.11
C GLY A 50 -18.83 -9.51 -13.26
N VAL A 51 -17.87 -8.87 -12.58
CA VAL A 51 -17.57 -7.44 -12.68
C VAL A 51 -16.62 -7.21 -13.85
N THR A 52 -16.89 -6.22 -14.71
CA THR A 52 -15.95 -5.77 -15.73
C THR A 52 -14.92 -4.86 -15.09
N LEU A 53 -13.65 -5.26 -15.05
CA LEU A 53 -12.56 -4.46 -14.47
C LEU A 53 -11.73 -3.80 -15.57
N LYS A 54 -11.47 -2.50 -15.43
CA LYS A 54 -10.45 -1.75 -16.17
C LYS A 54 -9.32 -1.39 -15.21
N SER A 55 -8.07 -1.64 -15.63
CA SER A 55 -6.90 -1.34 -14.82
C SER A 55 -6.07 -0.24 -15.45
N TYR A 56 -5.64 0.72 -14.64
CA TYR A 56 -4.76 1.83 -14.99
C TYR A 56 -3.60 1.89 -14.00
N ALA A 57 -2.49 2.46 -14.41
CA ALA A 57 -1.34 2.69 -13.56
C ALA A 57 -0.62 3.99 -13.96
N GLY A 58 0.03 4.63 -13.01
CA GLY A 58 1.03 5.66 -13.28
C GLY A 58 2.28 5.04 -13.93
N LYS A 59 3.11 5.84 -14.57
CA LYS A 59 4.38 5.42 -15.19
C LYS A 59 5.47 5.19 -14.15
N ILE A 60 5.42 5.99 -13.10
CA ILE A 60 6.33 5.94 -11.93
C ILE A 60 5.51 6.22 -10.68
N ASP A 61 6.04 5.89 -9.50
CA ASP A 61 5.47 6.40 -8.24
C ASP A 61 5.59 7.94 -8.23
N GLY A 62 4.49 8.63 -7.91
CA GLY A 62 4.40 10.09 -8.04
C GLY A 62 3.77 10.59 -9.34
N ASP A 63 3.43 9.73 -10.32
CA ASP A 63 2.70 10.12 -11.54
C ASP A 63 1.22 10.39 -11.25
N HIS A 64 0.98 11.51 -10.57
CA HIS A 64 -0.34 11.97 -10.20
C HIS A 64 -1.23 12.30 -11.41
N GLU A 65 -0.66 12.91 -12.46
CA GLU A 65 -1.45 13.35 -13.64
C GLU A 65 -2.09 12.17 -14.37
N SER A 66 -1.36 11.05 -14.53
CA SER A 66 -1.93 9.83 -15.11
C SER A 66 -3.07 9.26 -14.27
N GLN A 67 -3.01 9.38 -12.94
CA GLN A 67 -4.08 8.91 -12.06
C GLN A 67 -5.33 9.79 -12.14
N VAL A 68 -5.18 11.11 -12.23
CA VAL A 68 -6.30 12.05 -12.50
C VAL A 68 -7.02 11.68 -13.79
N ALA A 69 -6.27 11.51 -14.88
CA ALA A 69 -6.83 11.13 -16.18
C ALA A 69 -7.55 9.77 -16.12
N ALA A 70 -7.03 8.80 -15.32
CA ALA A 70 -7.66 7.51 -15.13
C ALA A 70 -8.98 7.61 -14.36
N VAL A 71 -9.06 8.44 -13.31
CA VAL A 71 -10.31 8.72 -12.58
C VAL A 71 -11.37 9.29 -13.53
N GLU A 72 -11.00 10.30 -14.33
CA GLU A 72 -11.91 10.91 -15.31
C GLU A 72 -12.40 9.91 -16.36
N ALA A 73 -11.51 9.05 -16.88
CA ALA A 73 -11.86 8.00 -17.82
C ALA A 73 -12.84 6.99 -17.20
N CYS A 74 -12.64 6.58 -15.95
CA CYS A 74 -13.53 5.67 -15.23
C CYS A 74 -14.93 6.26 -15.05
N VAL A 75 -15.03 7.53 -14.70
CA VAL A 75 -16.32 8.25 -14.58
C VAL A 75 -17.02 8.32 -15.93
N ALA A 76 -16.29 8.70 -16.98
CA ALA A 76 -16.84 8.79 -18.34
C ALA A 76 -17.34 7.44 -18.88
N ASP A 77 -16.67 6.35 -18.52
CA ASP A 77 -17.05 4.97 -18.88
C ASP A 77 -18.23 4.42 -18.05
N GLY A 78 -18.74 5.19 -17.07
CA GLY A 78 -19.85 4.81 -16.22
C GLY A 78 -19.52 3.72 -15.20
N ALA A 79 -18.27 3.67 -14.72
CA ALA A 79 -17.88 2.77 -13.64
C ALA A 79 -18.75 2.94 -12.40
N LYS A 80 -19.06 1.85 -11.72
CA LYS A 80 -19.81 1.86 -10.46
C LYS A 80 -18.90 2.09 -9.26
N GLY A 81 -17.62 1.79 -9.41
CA GLY A 81 -16.63 2.06 -8.39
C GLY A 81 -15.22 2.15 -8.94
N ILE A 82 -14.39 2.84 -8.18
CA ILE A 82 -12.96 3.04 -8.43
C ILE A 82 -12.20 2.57 -7.18
N LEU A 83 -11.23 1.70 -7.38
CA LEU A 83 -10.19 1.36 -6.42
C LEU A 83 -8.95 2.16 -6.79
N ILE A 84 -8.39 2.93 -5.87
CA ILE A 84 -7.24 3.78 -6.15
C ILE A 84 -6.17 3.68 -5.06
N THR A 85 -4.91 3.49 -5.47
CA THR A 85 -3.74 3.69 -4.62
C THR A 85 -3.07 4.99 -5.05
N ALA A 86 -3.32 6.08 -4.33
CA ALA A 86 -2.93 7.42 -4.75
C ALA A 86 -1.42 7.65 -4.63
N SER A 87 -0.80 8.21 -5.67
CA SER A 87 0.59 8.69 -5.67
C SER A 87 0.76 9.98 -4.88
N ASP A 88 -0.24 10.87 -4.96
CA ASP A 88 -0.35 12.09 -4.14
C ASP A 88 -1.72 12.09 -3.47
N THR A 89 -1.72 11.95 -2.15
CA THR A 89 -2.96 11.77 -1.36
C THR A 89 -3.77 13.04 -1.18
N LYS A 90 -3.17 14.20 -1.40
CA LYS A 90 -3.82 15.52 -1.33
C LYS A 90 -4.28 15.98 -2.70
N ALA A 91 -3.41 15.93 -3.70
CA ALA A 91 -3.69 16.44 -5.02
C ALA A 91 -4.81 15.67 -5.75
N ILE A 92 -5.02 14.38 -5.45
CA ILE A 92 -6.07 13.55 -6.07
C ILE A 92 -7.48 13.87 -5.56
N VAL A 93 -7.62 14.58 -4.43
CA VAL A 93 -8.89 14.76 -3.72
C VAL A 93 -9.99 15.38 -4.58
N ASP A 94 -9.67 16.40 -5.38
CA ASP A 94 -10.66 17.05 -6.24
C ASP A 94 -11.21 16.09 -7.30
N SER A 95 -10.37 15.26 -7.90
CA SER A 95 -10.78 14.25 -8.89
C SER A 95 -11.63 13.16 -8.25
N VAL A 96 -11.26 12.71 -7.06
CA VAL A 96 -12.04 11.74 -6.26
C VAL A 96 -13.39 12.33 -5.89
N LYS A 97 -13.44 13.58 -5.45
CA LYS A 97 -14.70 14.26 -5.14
C LYS A 97 -15.61 14.33 -6.38
N ALA A 98 -15.08 14.69 -7.54
CA ALA A 98 -15.84 14.73 -8.78
C ALA A 98 -16.42 13.36 -9.15
N ALA A 99 -15.66 12.26 -8.96
CA ALA A 99 -16.15 10.90 -9.18
C ALA A 99 -17.28 10.53 -8.20
N ARG A 100 -17.15 10.86 -6.91
CA ARG A 100 -18.18 10.64 -5.89
C ARG A 100 -19.46 11.44 -6.17
N ASP A 101 -19.32 12.71 -6.59
CA ASP A 101 -20.45 13.57 -6.98
C ASP A 101 -21.18 13.01 -8.22
N ALA A 102 -20.49 12.28 -9.09
CA ALA A 102 -21.08 11.54 -10.22
C ALA A 102 -21.73 10.19 -9.80
N GLY A 103 -21.71 9.84 -8.51
CA GLY A 103 -22.32 8.62 -7.97
C GLY A 103 -21.44 7.37 -8.07
N VAL A 104 -20.14 7.53 -8.30
CA VAL A 104 -19.16 6.45 -8.31
C VAL A 104 -18.65 6.20 -6.88
N LEU A 105 -18.63 4.96 -6.42
CA LEU A 105 -18.02 4.58 -5.15
C LEU A 105 -16.50 4.64 -5.29
N VAL A 106 -15.82 5.45 -4.48
CA VAL A 106 -14.36 5.52 -4.49
C VAL A 106 -13.78 4.93 -3.21
N ILE A 107 -12.94 3.91 -3.39
CA ILE A 107 -12.24 3.22 -2.29
C ILE A 107 -10.74 3.43 -2.46
N ALA A 108 -10.10 4.04 -1.46
CA ALA A 108 -8.65 4.08 -1.38
C ALA A 108 -8.11 2.71 -0.94
N LEU A 109 -7.09 2.21 -1.64
CA LEU A 109 -6.37 0.99 -1.27
C LEU A 109 -4.98 1.34 -0.76
N ASP A 110 -4.51 0.65 0.30
CA ASP A 110 -3.16 0.79 0.88
C ASP A 110 -2.84 2.19 1.42
N THR A 111 -3.05 3.21 0.61
CA THR A 111 -2.64 4.59 0.85
C THR A 111 -3.87 5.46 1.14
N PRO A 112 -4.19 5.75 2.42
CA PRO A 112 -5.30 6.65 2.77
C PRO A 112 -5.17 8.01 2.11
N LEU A 113 -6.28 8.61 1.66
CA LEU A 113 -6.27 9.99 1.18
C LEU A 113 -6.08 10.98 2.35
N ASP A 114 -5.71 12.20 2.04
CA ASP A 114 -5.60 13.28 3.02
C ASP A 114 -6.48 14.48 2.58
N PRO A 115 -7.63 14.67 3.26
CA PRO A 115 -8.15 13.93 4.42
C PRO A 115 -8.69 12.52 4.06
N ILE A 116 -8.70 11.61 5.03
CA ILE A 116 -9.08 10.20 4.81
C ILE A 116 -10.54 10.02 4.34
N ASP A 117 -11.44 10.92 4.73
CA ASP A 117 -12.85 10.94 4.34
C ASP A 117 -13.10 11.50 2.92
N ALA A 118 -12.04 11.88 2.21
CA ALA A 118 -12.11 12.23 0.79
C ALA A 118 -12.55 11.03 -0.05
N ALA A 119 -12.15 9.79 0.30
CA ALA A 119 -12.72 8.57 -0.26
C ALA A 119 -13.99 8.13 0.49
N ASP A 120 -14.80 7.25 -0.11
CA ASP A 120 -15.96 6.64 0.56
C ASP A 120 -15.55 5.58 1.58
N ALA A 121 -14.42 4.93 1.37
CA ALA A 121 -13.78 4.00 2.28
C ALA A 121 -12.27 3.89 1.97
N THR A 122 -11.53 3.34 2.92
CA THR A 122 -10.12 2.98 2.75
C THR A 122 -9.93 1.54 3.22
N PHE A 123 -9.30 0.69 2.39
CA PHE A 123 -8.88 -0.67 2.75
C PHE A 123 -7.36 -0.70 2.75
N ALA A 124 -6.77 -0.86 3.91
CA ALA A 124 -5.33 -0.73 4.09
C ALA A 124 -4.82 -1.57 5.25
N THR A 125 -3.52 -1.86 5.25
CA THR A 125 -2.76 -2.19 6.43
C THR A 125 -2.74 -0.97 7.37
N ASP A 126 -2.66 -1.19 8.66
CA ASP A 126 -2.29 -0.13 9.60
C ASP A 126 -0.82 0.22 9.38
N ASN A 127 -0.59 1.22 8.52
CA ASN A 127 0.74 1.61 8.07
C ASN A 127 1.59 2.19 9.21
N PHE A 128 0.97 2.88 10.17
CA PHE A 128 1.68 3.33 11.36
C PHE A 128 2.14 2.14 12.21
N GLN A 129 1.26 1.17 12.41
CA GLN A 129 1.60 -0.07 13.14
C GLN A 129 2.68 -0.87 12.41
N ALA A 130 2.67 -0.90 11.06
CA ALA A 130 3.71 -1.56 10.29
C ALA A 130 5.10 -0.95 10.55
N GLY A 131 5.19 0.38 10.53
CA GLY A 131 6.42 1.10 10.90
C GLY A 131 6.79 0.87 12.36
N LEU A 132 5.82 0.97 13.29
CA LEU A 132 6.04 0.79 14.73
C LEU A 132 6.67 -0.57 15.06
N LEU A 133 6.18 -1.64 14.44
CA LEU A 133 6.68 -3.00 14.68
C LEU A 133 8.14 -3.16 14.25
N ILE A 134 8.51 -2.69 13.07
CA ILE A 134 9.90 -2.77 12.60
C ILE A 134 10.83 -1.85 13.40
N GLY A 135 10.35 -0.69 13.86
CA GLY A 135 11.11 0.22 14.73
C GLY A 135 11.37 -0.39 16.11
N GLN A 136 10.33 -0.94 16.75
CA GLN A 136 10.45 -1.64 18.04
C GLN A 136 11.40 -2.82 17.96
N TRP A 137 11.28 -3.62 16.89
CA TRP A 137 12.15 -4.75 16.68
C TRP A 137 13.62 -4.32 16.48
N ALA A 138 13.87 -3.29 15.68
CA ALA A 138 15.21 -2.76 15.43
C ALA A 138 15.86 -2.23 16.73
N ALA A 139 15.14 -1.41 17.48
CA ALA A 139 15.61 -0.89 18.76
C ALA A 139 15.92 -2.02 19.77
N ALA A 140 15.03 -3.01 19.90
CA ALA A 140 15.23 -4.13 20.80
C ALA A 140 16.40 -5.05 20.36
N THR A 141 16.58 -5.23 19.04
CA THR A 141 17.71 -6.00 18.47
C THR A 141 19.04 -5.35 18.78
N LEU A 142 19.12 -4.01 18.70
CA LEU A 142 20.35 -3.26 19.04
C LEU A 142 20.56 -3.16 20.57
N GLY A 143 19.51 -3.24 21.37
CA GLY A 143 19.62 -3.09 22.81
C GLY A 143 20.26 -1.77 23.23
N ALA A 144 21.33 -1.81 23.98
CA ALA A 144 22.03 -0.59 24.45
C ALA A 144 22.63 0.23 23.29
N GLU A 145 22.97 -0.40 22.18
CA GLU A 145 23.54 0.29 21.01
C GLU A 145 22.51 1.14 20.26
N ALA A 146 21.21 0.97 20.51
CA ALA A 146 20.17 1.81 19.92
C ALA A 146 20.33 3.32 20.25
N ALA A 147 20.98 3.63 21.38
CA ALA A 147 21.30 5.01 21.75
C ALA A 147 22.36 5.66 20.85
N ASN A 148 23.18 4.85 20.20
CA ASN A 148 24.28 5.26 19.32
C ASN A 148 23.97 4.94 17.84
N ALA A 149 22.73 4.63 17.52
CA ALA A 149 22.35 4.27 16.16
C ALA A 149 22.63 5.44 15.19
N LYS A 150 23.00 5.10 13.96
CA LYS A 150 23.10 6.00 12.82
C LYS A 150 22.14 5.51 11.77
N ILE A 151 21.00 6.18 11.65
CA ILE A 151 19.83 5.70 10.92
C ILE A 151 19.75 6.40 9.57
N ALA A 152 19.71 5.62 8.50
CA ALA A 152 19.32 6.07 7.16
C ALA A 152 17.82 5.88 7.00
N MET A 153 17.09 6.96 6.63
CA MET A 153 15.65 6.93 6.34
C MET A 153 15.47 6.94 4.82
N LEU A 154 14.96 5.84 4.28
CA LEU A 154 14.70 5.67 2.84
C LEU A 154 13.20 5.74 2.58
N ASP A 155 12.73 6.95 2.31
CA ASP A 155 11.33 7.30 2.15
C ASP A 155 10.83 7.13 0.71
N LEU A 156 9.53 7.32 0.47
CA LEU A 156 8.92 7.09 -0.83
C LEU A 156 9.12 8.28 -1.76
N SER A 157 8.63 9.46 -1.35
CA SER A 157 8.45 10.59 -2.26
C SER A 157 8.41 11.92 -1.53
N ILE A 158 8.94 12.97 -2.16
CA ILE A 158 8.83 14.36 -1.65
C ILE A 158 7.39 14.86 -1.53
N ALA A 159 6.42 14.21 -2.20
CA ALA A 159 4.99 14.51 -2.03
C ALA A 159 4.45 14.04 -0.67
N GLN A 160 5.21 13.23 0.06
CA GLN A 160 4.88 12.70 1.39
C GLN A 160 3.45 12.12 1.44
N PRO A 161 3.12 11.13 0.58
CA PRO A 161 1.81 10.50 0.64
C PRO A 161 1.60 9.85 2.02
N SER A 162 0.35 9.73 2.46
CA SER A 162 0.03 9.29 3.81
C SER A 162 0.69 7.98 4.23
N VAL A 163 0.83 7.01 3.30
CA VAL A 163 1.50 5.73 3.57
C VAL A 163 2.97 5.92 3.96
N ASP A 164 3.65 6.86 3.31
CA ASP A 164 5.05 7.20 3.56
C ASP A 164 5.22 7.79 4.96
N VAL A 165 4.45 8.85 5.24
CA VAL A 165 4.47 9.50 6.56
C VAL A 165 4.12 8.53 7.69
N LEU A 166 3.07 7.71 7.52
CA LEU A 166 2.64 6.78 8.57
C LEU A 166 3.69 5.71 8.89
N ARG A 167 4.36 5.14 7.87
CA ARG A 167 5.41 4.13 8.08
C ARG A 167 6.65 4.73 8.71
N ASP A 168 7.10 5.89 8.24
CA ASP A 168 8.24 6.61 8.79
C ASP A 168 8.00 6.97 10.26
N GLN A 169 6.91 7.67 10.56
CA GLN A 169 6.57 8.09 11.92
C GLN A 169 6.33 6.89 12.86
N GLY A 170 5.76 5.80 12.33
CA GLY A 170 5.65 4.55 13.07
C GLY A 170 7.02 3.98 13.43
N PHE A 171 7.95 3.91 12.47
CA PHE A 171 9.32 3.44 12.72
C PHE A 171 10.04 4.31 13.76
N LEU A 172 9.99 5.63 13.61
CA LEU A 172 10.63 6.55 14.55
C LEU A 172 10.09 6.36 15.97
N GLN A 173 8.77 6.34 16.15
CA GLN A 173 8.16 6.10 17.45
C GLN A 173 8.55 4.73 18.02
N GLY A 174 8.53 3.68 17.18
CA GLY A 174 8.92 2.32 17.58
C GLY A 174 10.38 2.23 17.99
N PHE A 175 11.26 2.98 17.32
CA PHE A 175 12.68 3.05 17.65
C PHE A 175 12.98 3.92 18.89
N GLY A 176 11.98 4.63 19.42
CA GLY A 176 12.14 5.53 20.57
C GLY A 176 12.74 6.88 20.17
N ILE A 177 12.33 7.41 19.04
CA ILE A 177 12.63 8.76 18.56
C ILE A 177 11.36 9.61 18.68
N ASP A 178 11.47 10.80 19.27
CA ASP A 178 10.36 11.72 19.40
C ASP A 178 9.97 12.30 18.04
N LEU A 179 8.69 12.24 17.71
CA LEU A 179 8.14 12.81 16.50
C LEU A 179 8.08 14.34 16.61
N ALA A 180 8.45 15.07 15.55
CA ALA A 180 8.28 16.52 15.51
C ALA A 180 6.85 16.86 15.06
N ASP A 181 6.55 16.85 13.76
CA ASP A 181 5.20 16.95 13.24
C ASP A 181 4.73 15.56 12.77
N PRO A 182 3.77 14.92 13.42
CA PRO A 182 3.35 13.55 13.06
C PRO A 182 2.70 13.43 11.68
N ASN A 183 2.51 14.54 10.95
CA ASN A 183 1.91 14.55 9.63
C ASN A 183 2.92 14.71 8.49
N LYS A 184 4.21 14.66 8.78
CA LYS A 184 5.28 14.71 7.80
C LYS A 184 6.52 14.00 8.33
N TRP A 185 7.41 13.61 7.44
CA TRP A 185 8.72 13.10 7.79
C TRP A 185 9.83 14.13 7.48
N GLY A 186 10.99 13.94 8.09
CA GLY A 186 12.21 14.69 7.80
C GLY A 186 12.32 16.04 8.50
N ASP A 187 11.55 16.30 9.55
CA ASP A 187 11.69 17.49 10.40
C ASP A 187 12.19 17.18 11.83
N GLU A 188 12.49 15.90 12.08
CA GLU A 188 13.06 15.44 13.32
C GLU A 188 14.50 15.93 13.49
N THR A 189 14.86 16.23 14.73
CA THR A 189 16.18 16.75 15.09
C THR A 189 17.03 15.76 15.90
N ASP A 190 16.57 14.50 16.00
CA ASP A 190 17.30 13.46 16.73
C ASP A 190 18.66 13.18 16.05
N PRO A 191 19.78 13.24 16.78
CA PRO A 191 21.12 13.09 16.19
C PRO A 191 21.41 11.68 15.64
N ARG A 192 20.55 10.70 15.94
CA ARG A 192 20.65 9.35 15.37
C ARG A 192 20.20 9.29 13.92
N ILE A 193 19.39 10.22 13.45
CA ILE A 193 18.94 10.30 12.06
C ILE A 193 20.04 10.94 11.21
N VAL A 194 20.66 10.16 10.33
CA VAL A 194 21.67 10.66 9.38
C VAL A 194 21.01 11.54 8.31
N GLY A 195 19.85 11.13 7.83
CA GLY A 195 19.03 11.89 6.90
C GLY A 195 17.97 11.05 6.25
N ASN A 196 17.15 11.74 5.45
CA ASN A 196 16.06 11.20 4.66
C ASN A 196 16.40 11.35 3.17
N GLU A 197 16.20 10.29 2.39
CA GLU A 197 16.33 10.28 0.94
C GLU A 197 15.14 9.53 0.31
N VAL A 198 14.70 9.99 -0.86
CA VAL A 198 13.54 9.39 -1.55
C VAL A 198 13.96 8.29 -2.50
N THR A 199 13.17 7.21 -2.54
CA THR A 199 13.47 6.00 -3.32
C THR A 199 12.54 5.79 -4.52
N ALA A 200 11.45 6.54 -4.61
CA ALA A 200 10.35 6.26 -5.54
C ALA A 200 9.83 4.80 -5.43
N GLY A 201 10.02 4.15 -4.27
CA GLY A 201 9.55 2.82 -3.95
C GLY A 201 10.14 1.68 -4.79
N ASN A 202 11.34 1.86 -5.35
CA ASN A 202 11.97 0.90 -6.23
C ASN A 202 13.47 0.68 -5.92
N GLU A 203 14.03 -0.37 -6.49
CA GLU A 203 15.42 -0.81 -6.24
C GLU A 203 16.45 0.24 -6.67
N GLU A 204 16.31 0.83 -7.85
CA GLU A 204 17.23 1.86 -8.35
C GLU A 204 17.25 3.09 -7.43
N GLY A 205 16.05 3.52 -6.97
CA GLY A 205 15.91 4.61 -6.01
C GLY A 205 16.53 4.27 -4.66
N GLY A 206 16.28 3.07 -4.15
CA GLY A 206 16.86 2.58 -2.89
C GLY A 206 18.40 2.56 -2.93
N LEU A 207 18.97 2.11 -4.04
CA LEU A 207 20.42 2.11 -4.26
C LEU A 207 20.97 3.54 -4.21
N LYS A 208 20.40 4.48 -4.98
CA LYS A 208 20.86 5.88 -5.03
C LYS A 208 20.71 6.60 -3.68
N ALA A 209 19.57 6.38 -3.01
CA ALA A 209 19.32 6.96 -1.69
C ALA A 209 20.34 6.48 -0.66
N MET A 210 20.62 5.19 -0.63
CA MET A 210 21.61 4.64 0.29
C MET A 210 23.03 5.11 -0.02
N GLU A 211 23.42 5.19 -1.30
CA GLU A 211 24.74 5.75 -1.70
C GLU A 211 24.89 7.21 -1.22
N ALA A 212 23.83 8.02 -1.36
CA ALA A 212 23.84 9.41 -0.91
C ALA A 212 24.01 9.52 0.61
N LEU A 213 23.29 8.70 1.39
CA LEU A 213 23.40 8.69 2.85
C LEU A 213 24.72 8.13 3.34
N LEU A 214 25.29 7.11 2.68
CA LEU A 214 26.64 6.61 2.99
C LEU A 214 27.75 7.65 2.70
N ALA A 215 27.55 8.48 1.69
CA ALA A 215 28.47 9.59 1.42
C ALA A 215 28.40 10.68 2.51
N LYS A 216 27.25 10.84 3.16
CA LYS A 216 27.02 11.78 4.27
C LYS A 216 27.58 11.24 5.58
N ASP A 217 27.33 9.98 5.91
CA ASP A 217 27.88 9.28 7.06
C ASP A 217 28.20 7.81 6.72
N PRO A 218 29.47 7.43 6.64
CA PRO A 218 29.86 6.07 6.31
C PRO A 218 29.64 5.07 7.46
N ASP A 219 29.27 5.52 8.65
CA ASP A 219 29.08 4.66 9.83
C ASP A 219 27.61 4.33 10.09
N ILE A 220 26.73 4.50 9.09
CA ILE A 220 25.32 4.07 9.17
C ILE A 220 25.27 2.58 9.56
N ASN A 221 24.44 2.26 10.57
CA ASN A 221 24.27 0.91 11.09
C ASN A 221 22.82 0.45 11.15
N VAL A 222 21.84 1.34 10.85
CA VAL A 222 20.43 1.03 10.71
C VAL A 222 19.91 1.67 9.43
N VAL A 223 19.08 0.94 8.69
CA VAL A 223 18.40 1.43 7.49
C VAL A 223 16.90 1.13 7.63
N TYR A 224 16.09 2.16 7.69
CA TYR A 224 14.67 2.08 7.45
C TYR A 224 14.40 2.19 5.96
N THR A 225 13.53 1.36 5.44
CA THR A 225 13.07 1.45 4.05
C THR A 225 11.55 1.40 3.99
N ILE A 226 10.99 2.25 3.14
CA ILE A 226 9.54 2.35 2.92
C ILE A 226 8.93 1.04 2.43
N ASN A 227 9.69 0.24 1.66
CA ASN A 227 9.27 -1.03 1.10
C ASN A 227 10.45 -1.94 0.74
N GLU A 228 10.19 -3.22 0.47
CA GLU A 228 11.20 -4.23 0.14
C GLU A 228 12.00 -3.94 -1.15
N PRO A 229 11.42 -3.43 -2.25
CA PRO A 229 12.25 -3.02 -3.39
C PRO A 229 13.32 -1.98 -3.04
N SER A 230 12.99 -1.00 -2.20
CA SER A 230 13.97 -0.02 -1.71
C SER A 230 15.03 -0.66 -0.82
N ALA A 231 14.67 -1.68 -0.01
CA ALA A 231 15.61 -2.43 0.81
C ALA A 231 16.60 -3.23 -0.04
N ALA A 232 16.15 -3.85 -1.13
CA ALA A 232 17.01 -4.56 -2.07
C ALA A 232 18.08 -3.61 -2.66
N GLY A 233 17.68 -2.41 -3.09
CA GLY A 233 18.61 -1.40 -3.59
C GLY A 233 19.59 -0.91 -2.52
N ALA A 234 19.11 -0.66 -1.31
CA ALA A 234 19.95 -0.26 -0.18
C ALA A 234 21.00 -1.32 0.15
N PHE A 235 20.61 -2.60 0.14
CA PHE A 235 21.53 -3.71 0.36
C PHE A 235 22.66 -3.75 -0.69
N GLU A 236 22.35 -3.55 -1.98
CA GLU A 236 23.36 -3.53 -3.03
C GLU A 236 24.33 -2.35 -2.86
N ALA A 237 23.86 -1.17 -2.44
CA ALA A 237 24.72 -0.02 -2.12
C ALA A 237 25.66 -0.32 -0.94
N LEU A 238 25.15 -0.91 0.14
CA LEU A 238 25.93 -1.32 1.30
C LEU A 238 27.01 -2.34 0.93
N LYS A 239 26.65 -3.34 0.15
CA LYS A 239 27.55 -4.38 -0.35
C LYS A 239 28.65 -3.78 -1.23
N ALA A 240 28.29 -2.88 -2.15
CA ALA A 240 29.28 -2.18 -3.00
C ALA A 240 30.26 -1.32 -2.19
N ALA A 241 29.78 -0.73 -1.08
CA ALA A 241 30.62 0.03 -0.13
C ALA A 241 31.40 -0.85 0.87
N GLY A 242 31.27 -2.19 0.79
CA GLY A 242 31.93 -3.12 1.72
C GLY A 242 31.42 -3.02 3.16
N LYS A 243 30.16 -2.62 3.35
CA LYS A 243 29.52 -2.50 4.67
C LYS A 243 28.81 -3.81 5.01
N GLU A 244 29.17 -4.39 6.14
CA GLU A 244 28.57 -5.62 6.67
C GLU A 244 27.90 -5.35 8.01
N GLY A 245 26.87 -6.14 8.34
CA GLY A 245 26.21 -6.08 9.64
C GLY A 245 25.30 -4.86 9.85
N VAL A 246 24.98 -4.10 8.80
CA VAL A 246 24.02 -3.01 8.85
C VAL A 246 22.60 -3.63 8.95
N LEU A 247 21.82 -3.14 9.89
CA LEU A 247 20.47 -3.64 10.15
C LEU A 247 19.48 -2.96 9.20
N ILE A 248 18.92 -3.72 8.26
CA ILE A 248 17.86 -3.24 7.35
C ILE A 248 16.51 -3.70 7.86
N VAL A 249 15.53 -2.81 7.93
CA VAL A 249 14.12 -3.14 8.21
C VAL A 249 13.23 -2.55 7.12
N SER A 250 12.13 -3.26 6.83
CA SER A 250 11.27 -2.93 5.69
C SER A 250 9.79 -3.24 5.93
N VAL A 251 8.98 -2.97 4.93
CA VAL A 251 7.56 -3.29 4.87
C VAL A 251 7.28 -3.95 3.52
N ASP A 252 6.40 -4.91 3.47
CA ASP A 252 5.62 -5.53 2.39
C ASP A 252 5.31 -7.00 2.71
N GLY A 253 6.30 -7.83 3.04
CA GLY A 253 6.13 -9.27 3.24
C GLY A 253 5.81 -10.01 1.94
N GLY A 254 6.35 -9.55 0.81
CA GLY A 254 6.38 -10.30 -0.43
C GLY A 254 7.25 -11.55 -0.31
N CYS A 255 7.02 -12.58 -1.14
CA CYS A 255 7.82 -13.81 -1.04
C CYS A 255 9.34 -13.58 -1.24
N PRO A 256 9.79 -12.67 -2.12
CA PRO A 256 11.20 -12.27 -2.16
C PRO A 256 11.69 -11.65 -0.85
N GLY A 257 10.93 -10.70 -0.26
CA GLY A 257 11.33 -10.04 0.99
C GLY A 257 11.35 -11.00 2.18
N VAL A 258 10.40 -11.94 2.25
CA VAL A 258 10.43 -13.03 3.26
C VAL A 258 11.69 -13.90 3.10
N ALA A 259 12.08 -14.19 1.85
CA ALA A 259 13.34 -14.89 1.58
C ALA A 259 14.56 -14.05 2.01
N ASP A 260 14.55 -12.75 1.79
CA ASP A 260 15.59 -11.83 2.24
C ASP A 260 15.72 -11.77 3.77
N VAL A 261 14.61 -11.88 4.50
CA VAL A 261 14.66 -12.03 5.97
C VAL A 261 15.31 -13.34 6.37
N ARG A 262 14.93 -14.46 5.75
CA ARG A 262 15.53 -15.78 5.99
C ARG A 262 17.03 -15.77 5.70
N ASP A 263 17.44 -15.15 4.62
CA ASP A 263 18.83 -15.11 4.15
C ASP A 263 19.66 -14.03 4.87
N GLY A 264 19.02 -13.21 5.73
CA GLY A 264 19.68 -12.22 6.58
C GLY A 264 20.00 -10.90 5.87
N VAL A 265 19.45 -10.65 4.70
CA VAL A 265 19.55 -9.37 3.96
C VAL A 265 18.69 -8.30 4.66
N ILE A 266 17.47 -8.65 5.00
CA ILE A 266 16.56 -7.84 5.82
C ILE A 266 16.48 -8.47 7.21
N GLY A 267 16.49 -7.68 8.27
CA GLY A 267 16.37 -8.17 9.64
C GLY A 267 14.91 -8.48 10.01
N ALA A 268 14.00 -7.63 9.59
CA ALA A 268 12.54 -7.80 9.77
C ALA A 268 11.78 -7.03 8.70
N THR A 269 10.60 -7.54 8.32
CA THR A 269 9.64 -6.87 7.44
C THR A 269 8.23 -6.95 7.99
N SER A 270 7.44 -5.88 7.89
CA SER A 270 6.01 -5.88 8.22
C SER A 270 5.20 -6.29 7.00
N GLN A 271 4.54 -7.45 7.09
CA GLN A 271 3.75 -8.04 6.00
C GLN A 271 2.40 -7.33 5.84
N GLN A 272 2.01 -7.09 4.61
CA GLN A 272 0.71 -6.57 4.19
C GLN A 272 0.09 -7.43 3.07
N TYR A 273 -1.19 -7.19 2.72
CA TYR A 273 -2.00 -8.14 1.95
C TYR A 273 -2.68 -7.49 0.74
N PRO A 274 -1.94 -7.16 -0.36
CA PRO A 274 -2.47 -6.44 -1.52
C PRO A 274 -3.61 -7.17 -2.25
N LEU A 275 -3.54 -8.50 -2.37
CA LEU A 275 -4.61 -9.29 -2.98
C LEU A 275 -5.91 -9.16 -2.20
N LEU A 276 -5.83 -9.20 -0.85
CA LEU A 276 -7.00 -9.06 0.02
C LEU A 276 -7.61 -7.67 -0.09
N MET A 277 -6.79 -6.61 -0.05
CA MET A 277 -7.27 -5.23 -0.20
C MET A 277 -8.09 -5.07 -1.48
N ALA A 278 -7.55 -5.54 -2.60
CA ALA A 278 -8.20 -5.42 -3.89
C ALA A 278 -9.45 -6.30 -4.04
N SER A 279 -9.41 -7.54 -3.56
CA SER A 279 -10.57 -8.44 -3.62
C SER A 279 -11.74 -7.91 -2.80
N LEU A 280 -11.49 -7.45 -1.57
CA LEU A 280 -12.51 -6.79 -0.73
C LEU A 280 -13.06 -5.52 -1.40
N GLY A 281 -12.20 -4.76 -2.08
CA GLY A 281 -12.61 -3.58 -2.84
C GLY A 281 -13.59 -3.92 -3.97
N ILE A 282 -13.32 -4.96 -4.75
CA ILE A 282 -14.22 -5.42 -5.82
C ILE A 282 -15.54 -5.94 -5.24
N GLU A 283 -15.52 -6.70 -4.13
CA GLU A 283 -16.73 -7.13 -3.42
C GLU A 283 -17.58 -5.94 -2.98
N ALA A 284 -16.96 -4.92 -2.41
CA ALA A 284 -17.64 -3.70 -1.97
C ALA A 284 -18.29 -2.96 -3.15
N ILE A 285 -17.61 -2.85 -4.29
CA ILE A 285 -18.18 -2.23 -5.50
C ILE A 285 -19.35 -3.05 -6.03
N ALA A 286 -19.23 -4.37 -6.09
CA ALA A 286 -20.33 -5.23 -6.52
C ALA A 286 -21.56 -5.09 -5.62
N LYS A 287 -21.36 -5.04 -4.29
CA LYS A 287 -22.43 -4.83 -3.32
C LYS A 287 -23.07 -3.44 -3.47
N PHE A 288 -22.25 -2.40 -3.59
CA PHE A 288 -22.75 -1.04 -3.81
C PHE A 288 -23.57 -0.93 -5.10
N ALA A 289 -23.14 -1.56 -6.18
CA ALA A 289 -23.89 -1.59 -7.43
C ALA A 289 -25.24 -2.30 -7.30
N ALA A 290 -25.33 -3.32 -6.42
CA ALA A 290 -26.57 -4.11 -6.23
C ALA A 290 -27.57 -3.40 -5.31
N ASP A 291 -27.14 -2.80 -4.22
CA ASP A 291 -28.04 -2.30 -3.17
C ASP A 291 -27.67 -0.91 -2.59
N GLY A 292 -26.62 -0.26 -3.10
CA GLY A 292 -26.16 1.05 -2.61
C GLY A 292 -25.39 1.00 -1.27
N THR A 293 -25.09 -0.18 -0.74
CA THR A 293 -24.37 -0.32 0.54
C THR A 293 -22.92 0.08 0.38
N LYS A 294 -22.45 1.03 1.18
CA LYS A 294 -21.03 1.39 1.30
C LYS A 294 -20.35 0.53 2.37
N PRO A 295 -19.06 0.19 2.19
CA PRO A 295 -18.31 -0.56 3.21
C PRO A 295 -18.13 0.29 4.48
N ALA A 296 -18.07 -0.40 5.63
CA ALA A 296 -17.79 0.23 6.91
C ALA A 296 -16.32 0.02 7.32
N PRO A 297 -15.71 0.95 8.04
CA PRO A 297 -14.38 0.76 8.60
C PRO A 297 -14.37 -0.31 9.70
N THR A 298 -13.20 -0.81 10.05
CA THR A 298 -12.99 -1.65 11.22
C THR A 298 -13.35 -0.86 12.49
N GLU A 299 -14.00 -1.52 13.45
CA GLU A 299 -14.38 -0.87 14.72
C GLU A 299 -13.19 -0.18 15.39
N GLY A 300 -13.35 1.07 15.75
CA GLY A 300 -12.31 1.90 16.35
C GLY A 300 -11.26 2.48 15.40
N LYS A 301 -11.37 2.22 14.08
CA LYS A 301 -10.48 2.78 13.05
C LYS A 301 -11.25 3.64 12.05
N ALA A 302 -10.53 4.52 11.33
CA ALA A 302 -11.10 5.30 10.23
C ALA A 302 -11.05 4.56 8.88
N PHE A 303 -10.51 3.33 8.84
CA PHE A 303 -10.34 2.51 7.65
C PHE A 303 -10.65 1.04 7.95
N PHE A 304 -10.83 0.25 6.89
CA PHE A 304 -10.91 -1.20 7.00
C PHE A 304 -9.48 -1.75 7.07
N ASP A 305 -9.13 -2.28 8.23
CA ASP A 305 -7.81 -2.85 8.50
C ASP A 305 -7.70 -4.25 7.93
N THR A 306 -6.80 -4.44 6.98
CA THR A 306 -6.52 -5.74 6.37
C THR A 306 -5.49 -6.57 7.13
N GLY A 307 -4.96 -6.01 8.22
CA GLY A 307 -3.99 -6.66 9.09
C GLY A 307 -2.54 -6.32 8.77
N VAL A 308 -1.67 -6.65 9.72
CA VAL A 308 -0.21 -6.55 9.62
C VAL A 308 0.42 -7.65 10.47
N ALA A 309 1.55 -8.21 10.02
CA ALA A 309 2.35 -9.16 10.80
C ALA A 309 3.83 -8.86 10.63
N LEU A 310 4.57 -8.74 11.72
CA LEU A 310 6.03 -8.64 11.67
C LEU A 310 6.63 -10.01 11.36
N ILE A 311 7.48 -10.08 10.35
CA ILE A 311 8.21 -11.30 9.97
C ILE A 311 9.69 -11.13 10.34
N THR A 312 10.21 -12.06 11.14
CA THR A 312 11.63 -12.14 11.50
C THR A 312 11.96 -13.52 12.06
N ASP A 313 13.15 -14.04 11.76
CA ASP A 313 13.69 -15.25 12.39
C ASP A 313 14.47 -14.95 13.68
N LYS A 314 14.49 -13.66 14.09
CA LYS A 314 15.13 -13.21 15.32
C LYS A 314 14.12 -12.50 16.22
N PRO A 315 13.16 -13.23 16.83
CA PRO A 315 12.13 -12.62 17.66
C PRO A 315 12.74 -11.91 18.88
N VAL A 316 12.16 -10.77 19.26
CA VAL A 316 12.57 -10.01 20.43
C VAL A 316 11.44 -9.96 21.46
N ALA A 317 11.79 -9.81 22.73
CA ALA A 317 10.80 -9.76 23.79
C ALA A 317 9.90 -8.50 23.66
N GLY A 318 8.60 -8.69 23.80
CA GLY A 318 7.62 -7.59 23.78
C GLY A 318 7.16 -7.14 22.39
N VAL A 319 7.70 -7.71 21.31
CA VAL A 319 7.25 -7.47 19.95
C VAL A 319 6.74 -8.76 19.34
N GLU A 320 5.45 -8.79 19.03
CA GLU A 320 4.83 -9.96 18.40
C GLU A 320 5.33 -10.10 16.97
N SER A 321 5.73 -11.34 16.60
CA SER A 321 6.26 -11.64 15.27
C SER A 321 5.99 -13.09 14.88
N ILE A 322 6.03 -13.36 13.59
CA ILE A 322 6.04 -14.69 12.99
C ILE A 322 7.39 -14.94 12.34
N ASP A 323 7.76 -16.23 12.21
CA ASP A 323 8.98 -16.60 11.51
C ASP A 323 8.81 -16.61 9.97
N THR A 324 9.91 -16.76 9.25
CA THR A 324 9.90 -16.82 7.78
C THR A 324 9.18 -18.04 7.23
N ALA A 325 9.09 -19.15 7.98
CA ALA A 325 8.31 -20.32 7.58
C ALA A 325 6.83 -19.95 7.50
N LYS A 326 6.29 -19.30 8.55
CA LYS A 326 4.91 -18.80 8.54
C LYS A 326 4.71 -17.66 7.57
N GLY A 327 5.68 -16.75 7.45
CA GLY A 327 5.67 -15.66 6.46
C GLY A 327 5.56 -16.18 5.04
N THR A 328 6.25 -17.29 4.70
CA THR A 328 6.19 -17.93 3.37
C THR A 328 4.81 -18.50 3.05
N GLU A 329 4.05 -18.97 4.04
CA GLU A 329 2.66 -19.43 3.82
C GLU A 329 1.70 -18.28 3.49
N LEU A 330 2.03 -17.07 3.90
CA LEU A 330 1.18 -15.88 3.80
C LEU A 330 1.66 -14.89 2.74
N CYS A 331 2.90 -15.03 2.26
CA CYS A 331 3.51 -14.10 1.31
C CYS A 331 2.82 -14.14 -0.06
N TRP A 332 3.06 -13.09 -0.81
CA TRP A 332 2.59 -12.88 -2.17
C TRP A 332 3.77 -12.53 -3.09
N GLY A 333 3.73 -12.93 -4.34
CA GLY A 333 4.79 -12.65 -5.32
C GLY A 333 5.33 -13.89 -6.01
#